data_2445e4e09aa06a92174c31bb27cf00e6
#
_entry.id   2445e4e09aa06a92174c31bb27cf00e6
#
_cell.length_a   1.000
_cell.length_b   1.000
_cell.length_c   1.000
_cell.angle_alpha   90.00
_cell.angle_beta   90.00
_cell.angle_gamma   90.00
#
_symmetry.space_group_name_H-M   'P 1'
#
loop_
_entity.id
_entity.type
_entity.pdbx_description
1 polymer ?
#
loop_
_entity_poly.entity_id
_entity_poly.type
_entity_poly.pdbx_seq_one_letter_code
_entity_poly.pdbx_strand_id
1 'polypeptide(L)'
;MRHLKLFSLLSVSSLALFAAGCSSGNSVGHTAQTIAFDNPGTQTVGAPLTLSATANSGLTVSVTSATPSVCTVSGTTATFGAAGTCTIDASVAGNSTYEAASQVAQSFTVNPAIGPTTTIYIAGYAVTSTSAGNADDTLAEVWQLASGSPTATATALSMPSGMTSSQANAIAVSGSDVYVAGYASNSTSRTAAYWLNNGAAATLPSGTQANAIAVSGSNVYVAGYEENSAGNGGNAVLWVNGTATTLSPSSGMAYSYAAAIAVSGSNVYVAGFAWNNNSDESAVLWVNGAATLLPMPSGLTGEYYAYGIAVSGGEVYVSGHADSSANLDSAISWVNNGAATTLPIPPNDAVGNYDAVGITVSGSDVYVAGSGTNGATGDTNAAYWINGTPTTLPMPSNTTYAPGGNSSAGGIAVSGSDVYSVGSVGISNAAYWVNGGEATLLPMPSGTAESYATAIAVATQ
;
A
#
# COMPACT_ATOMS: atom_id res chain seq x y z
N MET A 1 -40.50 -33.21 -14.10
CA MET A 1 -41.90 -33.16 -13.60
C MET A 1 -42.03 -31.96 -12.67
N ARG A 2 -42.97 -31.03 -13.06
CA ARG A 2 -43.76 -30.11 -12.21
C ARG A 2 -43.00 -29.00 -11.50
N HIS A 3 -43.38 -27.73 -11.48
CA HIS A 3 -44.48 -26.98 -12.11
C HIS A 3 -44.09 -25.50 -12.13
N LEU A 4 -44.32 -24.91 -13.28
CA LEU A 4 -44.37 -23.45 -13.51
C LEU A 4 -45.62 -22.88 -12.83
N LYS A 5 -45.52 -21.78 -12.07
CA LYS A 5 -46.69 -20.96 -11.70
C LYS A 5 -46.48 -19.51 -12.16
N LEU A 6 -47.24 -19.21 -13.19
CA LEU A 6 -47.54 -17.89 -13.69
C LEU A 6 -48.49 -17.18 -12.70
N PHE A 7 -48.19 -15.95 -12.29
CA PHE A 7 -49.17 -15.06 -11.66
C PHE A 7 -49.45 -13.86 -12.55
N SER A 8 -50.73 -13.80 -12.90
CA SER A 8 -51.40 -12.81 -13.76
C SER A 8 -51.53 -11.47 -13.05
N LEU A 9 -51.20 -10.36 -13.74
CA LEU A 9 -51.58 -9.00 -13.37
C LEU A 9 -53.08 -8.79 -13.64
N LEU A 10 -53.83 -8.43 -12.62
CA LEU A 10 -55.16 -7.86 -12.76
C LEU A 10 -55.05 -6.34 -12.59
N SER A 11 -55.28 -5.62 -13.67
CA SER A 11 -55.48 -4.16 -13.67
C SER A 11 -56.92 -3.86 -13.21
N VAL A 12 -57.06 -3.11 -12.12
CA VAL A 12 -58.35 -2.56 -11.68
C VAL A 12 -58.43 -1.10 -12.14
N SER A 13 -59.21 -0.87 -13.19
CA SER A 13 -59.61 0.48 -13.62
C SER A 13 -60.81 0.95 -12.74
N SER A 14 -60.59 1.92 -11.88
CA SER A 14 -61.68 2.60 -11.17
C SER A 14 -62.19 3.79 -11.98
N LEU A 15 -63.39 3.62 -12.47
CA LEU A 15 -64.18 4.66 -13.13
C LEU A 15 -64.77 5.60 -12.08
N ALA A 16 -64.31 6.83 -12.00
CA ALA A 16 -64.89 7.87 -11.16
C ALA A 16 -66.03 8.57 -11.85
N LEU A 17 -67.21 8.47 -11.28
CA LEU A 17 -68.45 9.11 -11.74
C LEU A 17 -68.46 10.57 -11.27
N PHE A 18 -68.45 11.52 -12.18
CA PHE A 18 -68.60 12.95 -11.90
C PHE A 18 -70.07 13.25 -11.59
N ALA A 19 -70.38 13.68 -10.40
CA ALA A 19 -71.63 14.35 -10.09
C ALA A 19 -71.47 15.87 -10.25
N ALA A 20 -72.11 16.45 -11.28
CA ALA A 20 -72.15 17.89 -11.45
C ALA A 20 -73.13 18.51 -10.48
N GLY A 21 -72.62 19.18 -9.42
CA GLY A 21 -73.42 20.08 -8.58
C GLY A 21 -73.13 21.55 -8.97
N CYS A 22 -74.04 22.22 -9.63
CA CYS A 22 -73.99 23.68 -9.80
C CYS A 22 -74.25 24.36 -8.47
N SER A 23 -73.18 24.99 -7.89
CA SER A 23 -73.34 26.04 -6.90
C SER A 23 -72.67 27.28 -7.41
N SER A 24 -73.48 28.26 -7.71
CA SER A 24 -73.08 29.62 -8.12
C SER A 24 -72.57 30.36 -6.86
N GLY A 25 -71.32 30.15 -6.52
CA GLY A 25 -70.56 30.96 -5.57
C GLY A 25 -69.58 31.80 -6.41
N ASN A 26 -69.49 33.08 -6.17
CA ASN A 26 -68.53 33.98 -6.78
C ASN A 26 -67.12 33.55 -6.38
N SER A 27 -66.52 32.67 -7.15
CA SER A 27 -65.08 32.25 -6.90
C SER A 27 -64.21 33.42 -7.38
N VAL A 28 -63.56 34.07 -6.44
CA VAL A 28 -62.41 34.90 -6.76
C VAL A 28 -61.39 33.92 -7.38
N GLY A 29 -61.34 33.97 -8.75
CA GLY A 29 -60.47 33.03 -9.47
C GLY A 29 -59.00 33.29 -9.16
N HIS A 30 -58.39 32.43 -8.36
CA HIS A 30 -56.97 32.45 -8.18
C HIS A 30 -56.30 31.99 -9.49
N THR A 31 -55.15 32.59 -9.84
CA THR A 31 -54.37 32.21 -11.00
C THR A 31 -53.59 30.93 -10.72
N ALA A 32 -53.65 29.95 -11.60
CA ALA A 32 -52.84 28.75 -11.47
C ALA A 32 -51.33 29.07 -11.59
N GLN A 33 -50.50 28.42 -10.79
CA GLN A 33 -49.04 28.54 -10.84
C GLN A 33 -48.36 27.16 -10.99
N THR A 34 -47.12 27.18 -11.48
CA THR A 34 -46.30 25.98 -11.74
C THR A 34 -44.92 26.16 -11.14
N ILE A 35 -44.32 25.03 -10.78
CA ILE A 35 -42.94 24.97 -10.27
C ILE A 35 -42.05 24.44 -11.39
N ALA A 36 -40.93 25.11 -11.64
CA ALA A 36 -39.79 24.59 -12.39
C ALA A 36 -38.71 24.10 -11.38
N PHE A 37 -38.45 22.81 -11.40
CA PHE A 37 -37.43 22.17 -10.60
C PHE A 37 -36.83 21.04 -11.41
N ASP A 38 -35.58 21.24 -11.88
CA ASP A 38 -34.89 20.29 -12.72
C ASP A 38 -34.24 19.19 -11.85
N ASN A 39 -34.12 17.99 -12.44
CA ASN A 39 -33.42 16.89 -11.76
C ASN A 39 -31.96 17.22 -11.64
N PRO A 40 -31.39 17.20 -10.40
CA PRO A 40 -29.99 17.55 -10.17
C PRO A 40 -28.97 16.54 -10.75
N GLY A 41 -29.43 15.39 -11.24
CA GLY A 41 -28.57 14.31 -11.70
C GLY A 41 -27.92 13.54 -10.55
N THR A 42 -27.04 12.59 -10.88
CA THR A 42 -26.33 11.76 -9.92
C THR A 42 -25.41 12.60 -9.03
N GLN A 43 -25.46 12.35 -7.73
CA GLN A 43 -24.66 13.02 -6.70
C GLN A 43 -23.78 12.00 -5.97
N THR A 44 -22.93 12.49 -5.04
CA THR A 44 -22.04 11.65 -4.20
C THR A 44 -22.18 12.04 -2.74
N VAL A 45 -22.11 11.07 -1.84
CA VAL A 45 -22.12 11.31 -0.38
C VAL A 45 -21.01 12.30 0.01
N GLY A 46 -21.40 13.26 0.87
CA GLY A 46 -20.47 14.28 1.41
C GLY A 46 -20.37 15.57 0.58
N ALA A 47 -20.75 15.60 -0.68
CA ALA A 47 -20.73 16.81 -1.51
C ALA A 47 -22.06 17.58 -1.38
N PRO A 48 -22.09 18.81 -0.82
CA PRO A 48 -23.32 19.59 -0.76
C PRO A 48 -23.72 20.12 -2.13
N LEU A 49 -25.05 20.27 -2.36
CA LEU A 49 -25.61 20.78 -3.61
C LEU A 49 -26.58 21.94 -3.33
N THR A 50 -26.44 23.03 -4.06
CA THR A 50 -27.44 24.12 -4.06
C THR A 50 -28.53 23.77 -5.04
N LEU A 51 -29.78 23.68 -4.54
CA LEU A 51 -30.97 23.40 -5.31
C LEU A 51 -31.52 24.71 -5.91
N SER A 52 -31.97 24.64 -7.15
CA SER A 52 -32.66 25.75 -7.83
C SER A 52 -34.07 25.31 -8.19
N ALA A 53 -35.05 25.86 -7.50
CA ALA A 53 -36.48 25.66 -7.82
C ALA A 53 -37.16 27.02 -7.86
N THR A 54 -37.95 27.27 -8.89
CA THR A 54 -38.65 28.55 -9.11
C THR A 54 -40.12 28.33 -9.42
N ALA A 55 -40.96 29.30 -9.04
CA ALA A 55 -42.37 29.37 -9.44
C ALA A 55 -42.58 30.50 -10.44
N ASN A 56 -43.43 30.26 -11.43
CA ASN A 56 -43.78 31.28 -12.44
C ASN A 56 -44.52 32.48 -11.86
N SER A 57 -45.09 32.35 -10.66
CA SER A 57 -45.69 33.41 -9.86
C SER A 57 -44.69 34.34 -9.16
N GLY A 58 -43.42 33.94 -9.07
CA GLY A 58 -42.41 34.60 -8.26
C GLY A 58 -42.52 34.33 -6.74
N LEU A 59 -43.45 33.48 -6.31
CA LEU A 59 -43.56 33.06 -4.92
C LEU A 59 -42.41 32.11 -4.52
N THR A 60 -42.01 32.13 -3.24
CA THR A 60 -40.92 31.30 -2.73
C THR A 60 -41.31 29.81 -2.78
N VAL A 61 -40.48 29.01 -3.43
CA VAL A 61 -40.58 27.55 -3.44
C VAL A 61 -39.92 27.00 -2.19
N SER A 62 -40.60 26.10 -1.48
CA SER A 62 -40.08 25.32 -0.40
C SER A 62 -39.59 23.98 -0.91
N VAL A 63 -38.35 23.60 -0.59
CA VAL A 63 -37.78 22.30 -0.94
C VAL A 63 -37.53 21.47 0.32
N THR A 64 -37.91 20.19 0.25
CA THR A 64 -37.80 19.26 1.38
C THR A 64 -37.35 17.87 0.87
N SER A 65 -36.68 17.10 1.75
CA SER A 65 -36.33 15.71 1.40
C SER A 65 -37.46 14.76 1.79
N ALA A 66 -37.87 13.91 0.85
CA ALA A 66 -38.74 12.75 1.12
C ALA A 66 -37.96 11.52 1.57
N THR A 67 -36.63 11.52 1.49
CA THR A 67 -35.74 10.43 1.88
C THR A 67 -34.63 10.92 2.84
N PRO A 68 -34.99 11.35 4.07
CA PRO A 68 -34.03 12.00 4.98
C PRO A 68 -32.89 11.07 5.46
N SER A 69 -33.03 9.75 5.32
CA SER A 69 -31.95 8.79 5.57
C SER A 69 -30.83 8.80 4.52
N VAL A 70 -31.12 9.33 3.31
CA VAL A 70 -30.16 9.43 2.21
C VAL A 70 -29.68 10.87 2.03
N CYS A 71 -30.65 11.82 2.03
CA CYS A 71 -30.36 13.24 1.83
C CYS A 71 -31.21 14.12 2.74
N THR A 72 -30.65 15.24 3.21
CA THR A 72 -31.35 16.26 3.97
C THR A 72 -31.31 17.59 3.25
N VAL A 73 -32.30 18.45 3.47
CA VAL A 73 -32.37 19.81 2.86
C VAL A 73 -32.48 20.85 3.98
N SER A 74 -31.67 21.90 3.89
CA SER A 74 -31.70 23.06 4.76
C SER A 74 -31.66 24.33 3.90
N GLY A 75 -32.76 25.06 3.90
CA GLY A 75 -32.97 26.16 2.96
C GLY A 75 -32.96 25.64 1.52
N THR A 76 -32.01 26.08 0.70
CA THR A 76 -31.78 25.60 -0.67
C THR A 76 -30.61 24.64 -0.79
N THR A 77 -29.98 24.21 0.32
CA THR A 77 -28.83 23.31 0.27
C THR A 77 -29.25 21.89 0.63
N ALA A 78 -28.98 20.95 -0.29
CA ALA A 78 -29.08 19.52 -0.04
C ALA A 78 -27.73 18.98 0.42
N THR A 79 -27.74 18.08 1.43
CA THR A 79 -26.59 17.32 1.90
C THR A 79 -26.89 15.82 1.81
N PHE A 80 -25.91 15.05 1.35
CA PHE A 80 -26.04 13.62 1.08
C PHE A 80 -25.27 12.83 2.16
N GLY A 81 -26.02 12.14 3.04
CA GLY A 81 -25.47 11.41 4.18
C GLY A 81 -25.23 9.91 3.91
N ALA A 82 -25.93 9.33 2.95
CA ALA A 82 -25.81 7.93 2.60
C ALA A 82 -26.04 7.70 1.11
N ALA A 83 -25.49 6.60 0.58
CA ALA A 83 -25.75 6.14 -0.78
C ALA A 83 -27.20 5.61 -0.92
N GLY A 84 -27.81 5.80 -2.08
CA GLY A 84 -29.16 5.37 -2.35
C GLY A 84 -29.91 6.31 -3.27
N THR A 85 -31.25 6.24 -3.27
CA THR A 85 -32.09 7.16 -4.03
C THR A 85 -32.48 8.34 -3.13
N CYS A 86 -32.09 9.54 -3.52
CA CYS A 86 -32.57 10.79 -2.92
C CYS A 86 -33.78 11.31 -3.69
N THR A 87 -34.85 11.61 -2.97
CA THR A 87 -36.06 12.26 -3.53
C THR A 87 -36.25 13.58 -2.81
N ILE A 88 -36.33 14.66 -3.60
CA ILE A 88 -36.56 16.03 -3.15
C ILE A 88 -37.87 16.54 -3.73
N ASP A 89 -38.71 17.07 -2.86
CA ASP A 89 -39.99 17.62 -3.15
C ASP A 89 -39.92 19.16 -3.16
N ALA A 90 -40.40 19.77 -4.22
CA ALA A 90 -40.59 21.21 -4.34
C ALA A 90 -42.09 21.57 -4.26
N SER A 91 -42.44 22.49 -3.39
CA SER A 91 -43.80 22.93 -3.17
C SER A 91 -43.87 24.45 -3.05
N VAL A 92 -44.99 25.01 -3.47
CA VAL A 92 -45.32 26.43 -3.30
C VAL A 92 -46.77 26.59 -2.85
N ALA A 93 -46.95 27.27 -1.73
CA ALA A 93 -48.30 27.58 -1.24
C ALA A 93 -48.97 28.65 -2.10
N GLY A 94 -50.29 28.60 -2.19
CA GLY A 94 -51.07 29.66 -2.78
C GLY A 94 -51.15 30.92 -1.88
N ASN A 95 -51.64 32.00 -2.46
CA ASN A 95 -51.92 33.22 -1.73
C ASN A 95 -53.26 33.83 -2.25
N SER A 96 -53.55 35.07 -1.95
CA SER A 96 -54.80 35.76 -2.42
C SER A 96 -54.89 35.89 -3.94
N THR A 97 -53.82 35.67 -4.71
CA THR A 97 -53.76 35.84 -6.16
C THR A 97 -53.57 34.50 -6.88
N TYR A 98 -52.79 33.58 -6.28
CA TYR A 98 -52.39 32.33 -6.90
C TYR A 98 -52.92 31.13 -6.12
N GLU A 99 -53.32 30.07 -6.82
CA GLU A 99 -53.55 28.74 -6.22
C GLU A 99 -52.25 28.09 -5.77
N ALA A 100 -52.30 27.09 -4.85
CA ALA A 100 -51.15 26.27 -4.55
C ALA A 100 -50.74 25.48 -5.81
N ALA A 101 -49.44 25.40 -6.11
CA ALA A 101 -48.94 24.60 -7.22
C ALA A 101 -48.97 23.10 -6.87
N SER A 102 -49.13 22.27 -7.90
CA SER A 102 -48.83 20.83 -7.75
C SER A 102 -47.37 20.65 -7.37
N GLN A 103 -47.13 19.77 -6.40
CA GLN A 103 -45.75 19.40 -5.95
C GLN A 103 -44.96 18.79 -7.13
N VAL A 104 -43.70 19.16 -7.23
CA VAL A 104 -42.73 18.56 -8.17
C VAL A 104 -41.71 17.78 -7.38
N ALA A 105 -41.62 16.46 -7.61
CA ALA A 105 -40.65 15.59 -7.01
C ALA A 105 -39.54 15.24 -8.00
N GLN A 106 -38.29 15.29 -7.56
CA GLN A 106 -37.14 14.84 -8.33
C GLN A 106 -36.40 13.73 -7.54
N SER A 107 -36.22 12.60 -8.22
CA SER A 107 -35.47 11.45 -7.66
C SER A 107 -34.20 11.24 -8.46
N PHE A 108 -33.08 11.06 -7.78
CA PHE A 108 -31.76 10.83 -8.36
C PHE A 108 -30.92 9.94 -7.48
N THR A 109 -29.88 9.32 -8.07
CA THR A 109 -28.95 8.44 -7.37
C THR A 109 -27.91 9.24 -6.60
N VAL A 110 -27.64 8.85 -5.37
CA VAL A 110 -26.49 9.25 -4.57
C VAL A 110 -25.54 8.07 -4.52
N ASN A 111 -24.37 8.22 -5.11
CA ASN A 111 -23.29 7.24 -5.05
C ASN A 111 -22.61 7.24 -3.67
N PRO A 112 -22.00 6.14 -3.24
CA PRO A 112 -21.14 6.14 -2.07
C PRO A 112 -20.11 7.25 -2.12
N ALA A 113 -19.65 7.72 -0.95
CA ALA A 113 -18.46 8.57 -0.89
C ALA A 113 -17.31 7.85 -1.60
N ILE A 114 -16.58 8.58 -2.43
CA ILE A 114 -15.29 8.10 -2.90
C ILE A 114 -14.42 8.13 -1.64
N GLY A 115 -14.21 6.96 -1.03
CA GLY A 115 -13.27 6.82 0.07
C GLY A 115 -11.85 7.17 -0.40
N PRO A 116 -10.91 7.43 0.51
CA PRO A 116 -9.54 7.64 0.13
C PRO A 116 -9.08 6.44 -0.72
N THR A 117 -8.61 6.73 -1.92
CA THR A 117 -8.05 5.69 -2.79
C THR A 117 -6.66 5.35 -2.30
N THR A 118 -6.47 4.11 -1.86
CA THR A 118 -5.14 3.60 -1.54
C THR A 118 -4.48 3.11 -2.82
N THR A 119 -3.35 3.69 -3.16
CA THR A 119 -2.48 3.21 -4.24
C THR A 119 -1.31 2.46 -3.63
N ILE A 120 -1.05 1.26 -4.14
CA ILE A 120 0.02 0.39 -3.71
C ILE A 120 1.12 0.47 -4.76
N TYR A 121 2.34 0.73 -4.30
CA TYR A 121 3.55 0.76 -5.11
C TYR A 121 4.49 -0.34 -4.63
N ILE A 122 4.97 -1.16 -5.56
CA ILE A 122 5.87 -2.27 -5.30
C ILE A 122 7.13 -2.05 -6.14
N ALA A 123 8.29 -2.04 -5.50
CA ALA A 123 9.57 -2.00 -6.18
C ALA A 123 10.16 -3.40 -6.33
N GLY A 124 10.99 -3.57 -7.34
CA GLY A 124 11.71 -4.81 -7.57
C GLY A 124 12.47 -4.80 -8.88
N TYR A 125 12.66 -5.97 -9.46
CA TYR A 125 13.37 -6.09 -10.73
C TYR A 125 12.86 -7.29 -11.53
N ALA A 126 13.11 -7.24 -12.81
CA ALA A 126 12.85 -8.32 -13.74
C ALA A 126 14.15 -8.74 -14.45
N VAL A 127 14.28 -10.04 -14.76
CA VAL A 127 15.45 -10.60 -15.47
C VAL A 127 15.11 -10.73 -16.95
N THR A 128 15.95 -10.17 -17.82
CA THR A 128 15.74 -10.27 -19.27
C THR A 128 16.13 -11.64 -19.80
N SER A 129 15.37 -12.17 -20.75
CA SER A 129 15.54 -13.54 -21.28
C SER A 129 16.73 -13.70 -22.24
N THR A 130 17.59 -12.70 -22.43
CA THR A 130 18.47 -12.59 -23.58
C THR A 130 19.85 -13.19 -23.44
N SER A 131 20.24 -13.78 -22.30
CA SER A 131 21.60 -14.31 -22.20
C SER A 131 21.69 -15.59 -21.40
N ALA A 132 22.14 -16.66 -22.05
CA ALA A 132 22.55 -17.87 -21.38
C ALA A 132 23.69 -17.55 -20.37
N GLY A 133 23.36 -17.40 -19.11
CA GLY A 133 24.31 -17.50 -18.01
C GLY A 133 24.86 -16.22 -17.38
N ASN A 134 24.39 -15.04 -17.73
CA ASN A 134 24.76 -13.82 -17.00
C ASN A 134 23.63 -13.41 -16.03
N ALA A 135 23.88 -13.52 -14.76
CA ALA A 135 22.99 -13.06 -13.68
C ALA A 135 22.79 -11.52 -13.63
N ASP A 136 23.38 -10.79 -14.58
CA ASP A 136 23.50 -9.33 -14.56
C ASP A 136 22.51 -8.59 -15.47
N ASP A 137 21.66 -9.29 -16.23
CA ASP A 137 20.71 -8.64 -17.13
C ASP A 137 19.36 -8.38 -16.43
N THR A 138 19.38 -7.53 -15.41
CA THR A 138 18.20 -7.13 -14.64
C THR A 138 17.74 -5.72 -14.97
N LEU A 139 16.43 -5.49 -14.88
CA LEU A 139 15.80 -4.17 -15.03
C LEU A 139 15.00 -3.84 -13.77
N ALA A 140 15.31 -2.70 -13.16
CA ALA A 140 14.54 -2.18 -12.05
C ALA A 140 13.10 -1.87 -12.49
N GLU A 141 12.12 -2.31 -11.69
CA GLU A 141 10.69 -2.22 -11.99
C GLU A 141 9.92 -1.59 -10.83
N VAL A 142 8.83 -0.93 -11.18
CA VAL A 142 7.79 -0.52 -10.24
C VAL A 142 6.45 -1.05 -10.73
N TRP A 143 5.73 -1.76 -9.88
CA TRP A 143 4.33 -2.11 -10.08
C TRP A 143 3.45 -1.17 -9.28
N GLN A 144 2.39 -0.69 -9.92
CA GLN A 144 1.39 0.18 -9.31
C GLN A 144 0.00 -0.44 -9.43
N LEU A 145 -0.75 -0.46 -8.36
CA LEU A 145 -2.14 -0.91 -8.35
C LEU A 145 -2.97 -0.10 -7.33
N ALA A 146 -4.26 0.08 -7.62
CA ALA A 146 -5.21 0.59 -6.64
C ALA A 146 -5.64 -0.53 -5.68
N SER A 147 -5.88 -0.22 -4.42
CA SER A 147 -6.42 -1.19 -3.45
C SER A 147 -7.72 -1.81 -3.98
N GLY A 148 -7.83 -3.14 -3.89
CA GLY A 148 -8.96 -3.90 -4.42
C GLY A 148 -8.95 -4.10 -5.93
N SER A 149 -7.96 -3.58 -6.68
CA SER A 149 -7.79 -3.87 -8.10
C SER A 149 -7.02 -5.19 -8.29
N PRO A 150 -7.48 -6.09 -9.16
CA PRO A 150 -6.74 -7.32 -9.49
C PRO A 150 -5.61 -7.06 -10.49
N THR A 151 -5.51 -5.86 -11.05
CA THR A 151 -4.54 -5.54 -12.12
C THR A 151 -3.52 -4.50 -11.65
N ALA A 152 -2.25 -4.88 -11.72
CA ALA A 152 -1.12 -3.98 -11.53
C ALA A 152 -0.58 -3.51 -12.89
N THR A 153 0.02 -2.34 -12.92
CA THR A 153 0.78 -1.83 -14.07
C THR A 153 2.26 -1.91 -13.75
N ALA A 154 3.04 -2.61 -14.58
CA ALA A 154 4.50 -2.66 -14.48
C ALA A 154 5.12 -1.50 -15.27
N THR A 155 6.14 -0.86 -14.70
CA THR A 155 6.90 0.22 -15.33
C THR A 155 8.39 0.01 -15.07
N ALA A 156 9.15 -0.19 -16.14
CA ALA A 156 10.60 -0.25 -16.06
C ALA A 156 11.18 1.13 -15.72
N LEU A 157 12.14 1.15 -14.80
CA LEU A 157 12.84 2.37 -14.42
C LEU A 157 13.98 2.67 -15.40
N SER A 158 14.17 3.94 -15.70
CA SER A 158 15.20 4.38 -16.63
C SER A 158 16.61 4.10 -16.08
N MET A 159 17.49 3.61 -16.92
CA MET A 159 18.86 3.25 -16.56
C MET A 159 19.81 4.44 -16.76
N PRO A 160 20.79 4.67 -15.86
CA PRO A 160 21.84 5.67 -16.11
C PRO A 160 22.63 5.35 -17.36
N SER A 161 23.14 6.38 -18.03
CA SER A 161 23.97 6.22 -19.25
C SER A 161 25.19 5.33 -19.00
N GLY A 162 25.42 4.35 -19.87
CA GLY A 162 26.55 3.43 -19.81
C GLY A 162 26.36 2.22 -18.86
N MET A 163 25.19 2.12 -18.21
CA MET A 163 24.81 0.93 -17.42
C MET A 163 24.00 -0.03 -18.29
N THR A 164 24.06 -1.32 -17.97
CA THR A 164 23.36 -2.39 -18.71
C THR A 164 22.37 -3.15 -17.83
N SER A 165 22.43 -2.96 -16.52
CA SER A 165 21.60 -3.64 -15.53
C SER A 165 21.20 -2.68 -14.42
N SER A 166 20.03 -2.89 -13.81
CA SER A 166 19.56 -2.15 -12.64
C SER A 166 18.63 -2.99 -11.76
N GLN A 167 18.63 -2.70 -10.46
CA GLN A 167 17.68 -3.29 -9.50
C GLN A 167 17.12 -2.21 -8.59
N ALA A 168 15.83 -2.32 -8.28
CA ALA A 168 15.18 -1.54 -7.24
C ALA A 168 15.09 -2.37 -5.97
N ASN A 169 15.60 -1.83 -4.86
CA ASN A 169 15.68 -2.51 -3.57
C ASN A 169 14.66 -1.98 -2.57
N ALA A 170 14.32 -0.69 -2.65
CA ALA A 170 13.43 -0.03 -1.71
C ALA A 170 12.55 1.01 -2.39
N ILE A 171 11.41 1.31 -1.78
CA ILE A 171 10.45 2.30 -2.26
C ILE A 171 9.86 3.07 -1.07
N ALA A 172 9.67 4.36 -1.26
CA ALA A 172 8.97 5.24 -0.33
C ALA A 172 8.03 6.17 -1.09
N VAL A 173 6.94 6.57 -0.45
CA VAL A 173 5.97 7.52 -1.01
C VAL A 173 5.80 8.70 -0.05
N SER A 174 5.79 9.91 -0.60
CA SER A 174 5.51 11.13 0.14
C SER A 174 4.60 12.05 -0.67
N GLY A 175 3.37 12.22 -0.22
CA GLY A 175 2.32 12.86 -1.01
C GLY A 175 2.07 12.10 -2.32
N SER A 176 2.26 12.76 -3.45
CA SER A 176 2.15 12.17 -4.78
C SER A 176 3.46 11.62 -5.34
N ASP A 177 4.57 11.85 -4.65
CA ASP A 177 5.90 11.50 -5.14
C ASP A 177 6.31 10.09 -4.70
N VAL A 178 6.81 9.31 -5.67
CA VAL A 178 7.30 7.94 -5.50
C VAL A 178 8.82 7.94 -5.66
N TYR A 179 9.51 7.51 -4.62
CA TYR A 179 10.96 7.42 -4.54
C TYR A 179 11.38 5.95 -4.50
N VAL A 180 12.29 5.56 -5.37
CA VAL A 180 12.83 4.19 -5.44
C VAL A 180 14.33 4.24 -5.28
N ALA A 181 14.90 3.39 -4.45
CA ALA A 181 16.35 3.27 -4.29
C ALA A 181 16.83 1.90 -4.76
N GLY A 182 18.04 1.85 -5.27
CA GLY A 182 18.65 0.62 -5.77
C GLY A 182 20.05 0.87 -6.34
N TYR A 183 20.36 0.17 -7.40
CA TYR A 183 21.65 0.36 -8.09
C TYR A 183 21.51 0.16 -9.59
N ALA A 184 22.53 0.62 -10.30
CA ALA A 184 22.76 0.28 -11.69
C ALA A 184 24.19 -0.23 -11.88
N SER A 185 24.39 -1.15 -12.82
CA SER A 185 25.67 -1.80 -13.07
C SER A 185 25.92 -2.05 -14.55
N ASN A 186 27.20 -2.28 -14.86
CA ASN A 186 27.68 -2.86 -16.11
C ASN A 186 28.78 -3.86 -15.78
N SER A 187 29.47 -4.40 -16.79
CA SER A 187 30.54 -5.39 -16.62
C SER A 187 31.74 -4.94 -15.77
N THR A 188 31.87 -3.64 -15.49
CA THR A 188 33.05 -3.04 -14.85
C THR A 188 32.74 -2.25 -13.57
N SER A 189 31.50 -1.85 -13.36
CA SER A 189 31.13 -0.99 -12.24
C SER A 189 29.70 -1.19 -11.79
N ARG A 190 29.46 -0.95 -10.50
CA ARG A 190 28.15 -0.84 -9.88
C ARG A 190 28.07 0.50 -9.16
N THR A 191 26.94 1.18 -9.26
CA THR A 191 26.72 2.47 -8.58
C THR A 191 25.33 2.51 -7.95
N ALA A 192 25.26 3.02 -6.73
CA ALA A 192 24.01 3.31 -6.07
C ALA A 192 23.22 4.39 -6.84
N ALA A 193 21.92 4.21 -6.91
CA ALA A 193 21.02 5.11 -7.63
C ALA A 193 19.67 5.23 -6.94
N TYR A 194 18.97 6.32 -7.21
CA TYR A 194 17.55 6.44 -6.87
C TYR A 194 16.77 7.08 -8.04
N TRP A 195 15.48 6.81 -8.08
CA TRP A 195 14.53 7.32 -9.07
C TRP A 195 13.40 8.07 -8.36
N LEU A 196 12.96 9.16 -8.97
CA LEU A 196 11.79 9.94 -8.54
C LEU A 196 10.73 9.88 -9.64
N ASN A 197 9.52 9.42 -9.29
CA ASN A 197 8.36 9.37 -10.19
C ASN A 197 8.65 8.64 -11.52
N ASN A 198 9.38 7.54 -11.46
CA ASN A 198 9.85 6.78 -12.63
C ASN A 198 10.69 7.62 -13.64
N GLY A 199 11.22 8.75 -13.21
CA GLY A 199 12.07 9.62 -14.01
C GLY A 199 13.47 9.08 -14.24
N ALA A 200 14.39 9.97 -14.64
CA ALA A 200 15.79 9.62 -14.83
C ALA A 200 16.45 9.19 -13.51
N ALA A 201 17.27 8.15 -13.56
CA ALA A 201 18.07 7.73 -12.42
C ALA A 201 19.05 8.82 -11.98
N ALA A 202 19.06 9.13 -10.69
CA ALA A 202 20.08 9.95 -10.05
C ALA A 202 21.11 9.02 -9.39
N THR A 203 22.35 9.06 -9.81
CA THR A 203 23.45 8.29 -9.21
C THR A 203 23.87 8.91 -7.88
N LEU A 204 24.16 8.08 -6.89
CA LEU A 204 24.60 8.48 -5.56
C LEU A 204 26.13 8.37 -5.48
N PRO A 205 26.83 9.43 -5.05
CA PRO A 205 28.28 9.43 -4.97
C PRO A 205 28.78 8.45 -3.90
N SER A 206 29.97 7.90 -4.10
CA SER A 206 30.65 6.99 -3.15
C SER A 206 29.81 5.77 -2.75
N GLY A 207 28.87 5.31 -3.60
CA GLY A 207 28.03 4.18 -3.27
C GLY A 207 28.02 3.11 -4.35
N THR A 208 28.07 1.87 -3.91
CA THR A 208 27.93 0.70 -4.76
C THR A 208 26.45 0.28 -4.87
N GLN A 209 25.71 0.41 -3.77
CA GLN A 209 24.33 -0.05 -3.68
C GLN A 209 23.52 0.81 -2.68
N ALA A 210 22.32 1.22 -3.06
CA ALA A 210 21.32 1.79 -2.18
C ALA A 210 20.31 0.70 -1.81
N ASN A 211 20.12 0.47 -0.50
CA ASN A 211 19.31 -0.61 0.02
C ASN A 211 17.98 -0.16 0.57
N ALA A 212 17.91 1.06 1.09
CA ALA A 212 16.73 1.59 1.75
C ALA A 212 16.56 3.08 1.46
N ILE A 213 15.32 3.55 1.47
CA ILE A 213 14.95 4.94 1.23
C ILE A 213 13.83 5.37 2.18
N ALA A 214 13.95 6.56 2.72
CA ALA A 214 12.91 7.21 3.51
C ALA A 214 12.81 8.68 3.12
N VAL A 215 11.62 9.25 3.26
CA VAL A 215 11.37 10.68 2.97
C VAL A 215 10.73 11.31 4.19
N SER A 216 11.23 12.47 4.59
CA SER A 216 10.66 13.26 5.69
C SER A 216 10.69 14.74 5.35
N GLY A 217 9.52 15.34 5.23
CA GLY A 217 9.38 16.69 4.69
C GLY A 217 9.91 16.77 3.26
N SER A 218 10.86 17.67 3.02
CA SER A 218 11.55 17.82 1.72
C SER A 218 12.84 17.01 1.60
N ASN A 219 13.22 16.25 2.64
CA ASN A 219 14.48 15.53 2.64
C ASN A 219 14.31 14.08 2.22
N VAL A 220 15.18 13.62 1.33
CA VAL A 220 15.32 12.25 0.89
C VAL A 220 16.54 11.64 1.58
N TYR A 221 16.32 10.55 2.29
CA TYR A 221 17.33 9.79 3.01
C TYR A 221 17.48 8.43 2.35
N VAL A 222 18.70 8.08 1.96
CA VAL A 222 19.01 6.76 1.37
C VAL A 222 20.10 6.12 2.21
N ALA A 223 19.94 4.84 2.55
CA ALA A 223 20.96 4.07 3.22
C ALA A 223 21.44 2.94 2.32
N GLY A 224 22.71 2.60 2.41
CA GLY A 224 23.28 1.55 1.58
C GLY A 224 24.75 1.28 1.88
N TYR A 225 25.50 0.94 0.86
CA TYR A 225 26.81 0.36 0.97
C TYR A 225 27.78 0.91 -0.09
N GLU A 226 29.02 1.15 0.34
CA GLU A 226 30.18 1.42 -0.49
C GLU A 226 31.17 0.27 -0.38
N GLU A 227 31.38 -0.46 -1.44
CA GLU A 227 32.37 -1.52 -1.50
C GLU A 227 33.79 -0.94 -1.56
N ASN A 228 34.73 -1.48 -0.81
CA ASN A 228 36.12 -1.03 -0.90
C ASN A 228 36.78 -1.54 -2.19
N SER A 229 37.85 -0.86 -2.62
CA SER A 229 38.56 -1.19 -3.86
C SER A 229 39.21 -2.58 -3.89
N ALA A 230 39.32 -3.26 -2.74
CA ALA A 230 39.85 -4.61 -2.63
C ALA A 230 38.76 -5.69 -2.76
N GLY A 231 37.47 -5.32 -2.74
CA GLY A 231 36.35 -6.24 -2.85
C GLY A 231 36.15 -7.18 -1.63
N ASN A 232 36.80 -6.88 -0.51
CA ASN A 232 36.78 -7.72 0.70
C ASN A 232 36.02 -7.08 1.88
N GLY A 233 35.27 -6.04 1.63
CA GLY A 233 34.48 -5.30 2.62
C GLY A 233 34.11 -3.92 2.14
N GLY A 234 33.53 -3.11 3.00
CA GLY A 234 33.13 -1.76 2.69
C GLY A 234 32.49 -1.06 3.87
N ASN A 235 31.80 0.03 3.61
CA ASN A 235 31.19 0.85 4.64
C ASN A 235 29.73 1.07 4.37
N ALA A 236 28.93 1.12 5.41
CA ALA A 236 27.59 1.65 5.37
C ALA A 236 27.64 3.15 5.04
N VAL A 237 26.76 3.61 4.17
CA VAL A 237 26.65 5.01 3.73
C VAL A 237 25.23 5.49 3.91
N LEU A 238 25.11 6.71 4.41
CA LEU A 238 23.86 7.48 4.44
C LEU A 238 23.98 8.65 3.45
N TRP A 239 23.07 8.76 2.53
CA TRP A 239 22.90 9.94 1.68
C TRP A 239 21.70 10.75 2.17
N VAL A 240 21.92 12.05 2.35
CA VAL A 240 20.84 13.02 2.61
C VAL A 240 20.80 13.99 1.46
N ASN A 241 19.72 14.00 0.71
CA ASN A 241 19.59 14.80 -0.52
C ASN A 241 20.77 14.63 -1.48
N GLY A 242 21.26 13.39 -1.61
CA GLY A 242 22.38 13.03 -2.47
C GLY A 242 23.78 13.30 -1.88
N THR A 243 23.90 13.88 -0.68
CA THR A 243 25.18 14.07 0.00
C THR A 243 25.53 12.87 0.84
N ALA A 244 26.65 12.21 0.55
CA ALA A 244 27.11 10.99 1.22
C ALA A 244 27.78 11.28 2.57
N THR A 245 27.49 10.43 3.55
CA THR A 245 28.16 10.35 4.84
C THR A 245 28.40 8.88 5.18
N THR A 246 29.68 8.51 5.40
CA THR A 246 30.01 7.15 5.84
C THR A 246 29.54 6.92 7.27
N LEU A 247 28.82 5.83 7.49
CA LEU A 247 28.42 5.36 8.81
C LEU A 247 29.51 4.48 9.41
N SER A 248 30.24 5.02 10.35
CA SER A 248 31.28 4.27 11.03
C SER A 248 30.71 3.06 11.77
N PRO A 249 31.32 1.87 11.67
CA PRO A 249 30.91 0.72 12.47
C PRO A 249 31.20 0.95 13.96
N SER A 250 30.59 0.12 14.81
CA SER A 250 30.90 0.10 16.24
C SER A 250 32.35 -0.27 16.51
N SER A 251 32.87 0.08 17.70
CA SER A 251 34.21 -0.25 18.12
C SER A 251 34.48 -1.76 18.01
N GLY A 252 35.61 -2.13 17.41
CA GLY A 252 36.01 -3.52 17.17
C GLY A 252 35.55 -4.09 15.82
N MET A 253 34.68 -3.41 15.08
CA MET A 253 34.26 -3.77 13.74
C MET A 253 35.11 -3.03 12.70
N ALA A 254 35.36 -3.68 11.55
CA ALA A 254 36.19 -3.15 10.48
C ALA A 254 35.35 -2.65 9.30
N TYR A 255 34.21 -3.27 9.07
CA TYR A 255 33.32 -3.05 7.94
C TYR A 255 31.87 -2.94 8.39
N SER A 256 31.01 -2.37 7.55
CA SER A 256 29.59 -2.23 7.87
C SER A 256 28.70 -2.18 6.62
N TYR A 257 27.44 -2.55 6.79
CA TYR A 257 26.41 -2.58 5.75
C TYR A 257 25.12 -2.00 6.31
N ALA A 258 24.54 -1.01 5.64
CA ALA A 258 23.23 -0.46 5.99
C ALA A 258 22.15 -1.14 5.16
N ALA A 259 21.20 -1.80 5.82
CA ALA A 259 20.12 -2.54 5.18
C ALA A 259 18.79 -1.77 5.15
N ALA A 260 18.45 -1.05 6.22
CA ALA A 260 17.17 -0.36 6.34
C ALA A 260 17.32 1.04 6.96
N ILE A 261 16.35 1.92 6.69
CA ILE A 261 16.30 3.29 7.20
C ILE A 261 14.89 3.69 7.62
N ALA A 262 14.79 4.39 8.74
CA ALA A 262 13.58 5.07 9.16
C ALA A 262 13.91 6.47 9.68
N VAL A 263 12.98 7.41 9.52
CA VAL A 263 13.12 8.79 9.99
C VAL A 263 11.91 9.15 10.85
N SER A 264 12.16 9.69 12.04
CA SER A 264 11.12 10.16 12.93
C SER A 264 11.52 11.49 13.57
N GLY A 265 10.75 12.53 13.26
CA GLY A 265 11.12 13.89 13.63
C GLY A 265 12.46 14.30 13.02
N SER A 266 13.43 14.67 13.87
CA SER A 266 14.79 15.01 13.46
C SER A 266 15.76 13.82 13.48
N ASN A 267 15.32 12.64 13.93
CA ASN A 267 16.19 11.49 14.10
C ASN A 267 16.16 10.59 12.87
N VAL A 268 17.35 10.18 12.45
CA VAL A 268 17.58 9.20 11.38
C VAL A 268 18.09 7.92 12.03
N TYR A 269 17.39 6.82 11.75
CA TYR A 269 17.70 5.50 12.25
C TYR A 269 18.06 4.60 11.07
N VAL A 270 19.22 3.95 11.14
CA VAL A 270 19.68 3.00 10.12
C VAL A 270 19.96 1.66 10.81
N ALA A 271 19.38 0.59 10.29
CA ALA A 271 19.66 -0.76 10.74
C ALA A 271 20.51 -1.50 9.70
N GLY A 272 21.34 -2.43 10.19
CA GLY A 272 22.19 -3.24 9.34
C GLY A 272 23.11 -4.13 10.17
N PHE A 273 24.27 -4.40 9.65
CA PHE A 273 25.27 -5.23 10.36
C PHE A 273 26.69 -4.72 10.11
N ALA A 274 27.60 -5.17 10.96
CA ALA A 274 29.01 -4.85 10.86
C ALA A 274 29.82 -6.11 11.14
N TRP A 275 31.01 -6.20 10.57
CA TRP A 275 31.90 -7.33 10.78
C TRP A 275 33.32 -6.90 11.05
N ASN A 276 34.04 -7.76 11.80
CA ASN A 276 35.43 -7.55 12.11
C ASN A 276 36.36 -8.22 11.09
N ASN A 277 37.66 -8.14 11.29
CA ASN A 277 38.64 -8.76 10.38
C ASN A 277 38.63 -10.31 10.43
N ASN A 278 37.94 -10.93 11.38
CA ASN A 278 37.74 -12.37 11.47
C ASN A 278 36.41 -12.81 10.79
N SER A 279 35.68 -11.89 10.20
CA SER A 279 34.35 -12.11 9.63
C SER A 279 33.24 -12.42 10.65
N ASP A 280 33.43 -12.10 11.94
CA ASP A 280 32.35 -12.21 12.92
C ASP A 280 31.36 -11.06 12.69
N GLU A 281 30.12 -11.38 12.40
CA GLU A 281 29.06 -10.40 12.02
C GLU A 281 28.10 -10.12 13.18
N SER A 282 27.70 -8.87 13.30
CA SER A 282 26.82 -8.39 14.37
C SER A 282 25.85 -7.32 13.88
N ALA A 283 24.59 -7.43 14.28
CA ALA A 283 23.58 -6.42 13.97
C ALA A 283 23.92 -5.08 14.63
N VAL A 284 23.73 -4.00 13.88
CA VAL A 284 24.01 -2.62 14.29
C VAL A 284 22.80 -1.73 14.07
N LEU A 285 22.56 -0.84 15.02
CA LEU A 285 21.67 0.31 14.88
C LEU A 285 22.50 1.59 14.92
N TRP A 286 22.41 2.41 13.88
CA TRP A 286 22.92 3.79 13.89
C TRP A 286 21.76 4.74 14.18
N VAL A 287 21.95 5.63 15.15
CA VAL A 287 21.04 6.73 15.45
C VAL A 287 21.78 8.04 15.20
N ASN A 288 21.35 8.81 14.22
CA ASN A 288 22.03 10.04 13.78
C ASN A 288 23.53 9.81 13.50
N GLY A 289 23.86 8.65 12.92
CA GLY A 289 25.23 8.24 12.59
C GLY A 289 26.05 7.59 13.73
N ALA A 290 25.54 7.59 14.97
CA ALA A 290 26.19 6.91 16.09
C ALA A 290 25.80 5.41 16.12
N ALA A 291 26.78 4.53 16.01
CA ALA A 291 26.60 3.08 15.96
C ALA A 291 26.47 2.44 17.35
N THR A 292 25.53 1.52 17.48
CA THR A 292 25.36 0.68 18.67
C THR A 292 25.10 -0.76 18.20
N LEU A 293 25.84 -1.74 18.75
CA LEU A 293 25.55 -3.16 18.51
C LEU A 293 24.21 -3.52 19.16
N LEU A 294 23.36 -4.20 18.40
CA LEU A 294 22.15 -4.80 18.94
C LEU A 294 22.50 -6.05 19.76
N PRO A 295 21.77 -6.33 20.85
CA PRO A 295 22.09 -7.53 21.66
C PRO A 295 21.79 -8.83 20.91
N MET A 296 22.68 -9.80 21.02
CA MET A 296 22.43 -11.18 20.56
C MET A 296 21.29 -11.79 21.36
N PRO A 297 20.37 -12.57 20.73
CA PRO A 297 19.37 -13.32 21.46
C PRO A 297 19.98 -14.32 22.44
N SER A 298 19.38 -14.47 23.62
CA SER A 298 19.85 -15.45 24.61
C SER A 298 19.74 -16.89 24.08
N GLY A 299 20.83 -17.66 24.17
CA GLY A 299 20.86 -19.05 23.73
C GLY A 299 21.31 -19.27 22.29
N LEU A 300 21.51 -18.20 21.50
CA LEU A 300 22.14 -18.24 20.18
C LEU A 300 23.62 -17.85 20.29
N THR A 301 24.44 -18.33 19.36
CA THR A 301 25.90 -18.17 19.39
C THR A 301 26.49 -18.09 17.99
N GLY A 302 25.90 -17.41 17.10
CA GLY A 302 26.36 -17.26 15.73
C GLY A 302 26.42 -15.80 15.30
N GLU A 303 26.34 -15.60 14.04
CA GLU A 303 26.20 -14.29 13.41
C GLU A 303 24.76 -13.80 13.51
N TYR A 304 24.55 -12.49 13.50
CA TYR A 304 23.22 -11.93 13.55
C TYR A 304 23.14 -10.60 12.80
N TYR A 305 21.99 -10.36 12.17
CA TYR A 305 21.81 -9.35 11.18
C TYR A 305 20.51 -8.57 11.43
N ALA A 306 20.50 -7.29 11.13
CA ALA A 306 19.31 -6.47 11.12
C ALA A 306 18.97 -6.08 9.68
N TYR A 307 17.74 -6.36 9.24
CA TYR A 307 17.30 -6.13 7.85
C TYR A 307 16.20 -5.10 7.71
N GLY A 308 15.34 -4.96 8.70
CA GLY A 308 14.23 -4.04 8.69
C GLY A 308 14.22 -3.08 9.88
N ILE A 309 13.67 -1.90 9.71
CA ILE A 309 13.49 -0.92 10.78
C ILE A 309 12.20 -0.14 10.60
N ALA A 310 11.48 0.05 11.69
CA ALA A 310 10.32 0.93 11.77
C ALA A 310 10.37 1.76 13.06
N VAL A 311 9.81 2.96 13.03
CA VAL A 311 9.72 3.84 14.22
C VAL A 311 8.29 4.32 14.39
N SER A 312 7.71 4.12 15.55
CA SER A 312 6.36 4.55 15.87
C SER A 312 6.25 4.90 17.35
N GLY A 313 5.58 6.02 17.68
CA GLY A 313 5.36 6.45 19.07
C GLY A 313 6.64 6.74 19.86
N GLY A 314 7.79 6.93 19.19
CA GLY A 314 9.10 7.10 19.81
C GLY A 314 9.83 5.79 20.06
N GLU A 315 9.24 4.65 19.77
CA GLU A 315 9.88 3.34 19.84
C GLU A 315 10.47 2.94 18.51
N VAL A 316 11.62 2.26 18.56
CA VAL A 316 12.38 1.75 17.40
C VAL A 316 12.25 0.24 17.37
N TYR A 317 11.72 -0.27 16.27
CA TYR A 317 11.53 -1.69 16.01
C TYR A 317 12.49 -2.14 14.92
N VAL A 318 13.23 -3.22 15.16
CA VAL A 318 14.18 -3.78 14.19
C VAL A 318 13.85 -5.24 13.98
N SER A 319 13.90 -5.73 12.74
CA SER A 319 13.77 -7.14 12.38
C SER A 319 15.05 -7.68 11.77
N GLY A 320 15.25 -8.99 11.89
CA GLY A 320 16.44 -9.64 11.36
C GLY A 320 16.46 -11.13 11.60
N HIS A 321 17.63 -11.74 11.50
CA HIS A 321 17.84 -13.13 11.92
C HIS A 321 19.12 -13.28 12.73
N ALA A 322 19.22 -14.40 13.40
CA ALA A 322 20.43 -14.83 14.08
C ALA A 322 20.69 -16.32 13.82
N ASP A 323 21.93 -16.63 13.50
CA ASP A 323 22.38 -17.98 13.27
C ASP A 323 22.54 -18.71 14.60
N SER A 324 22.25 -20.00 14.61
CA SER A 324 22.59 -20.87 15.75
C SER A 324 23.80 -21.74 15.44
N SER A 325 24.43 -22.26 16.48
CA SER A 325 25.52 -23.22 16.34
C SER A 325 25.12 -24.52 15.61
N ALA A 326 23.85 -24.74 15.36
CA ALA A 326 23.30 -25.85 14.59
C ALA A 326 23.05 -25.51 13.12
N ASN A 327 23.48 -24.35 12.63
CA ASN A 327 23.16 -23.78 11.31
C ASN A 327 21.65 -23.67 11.06
N LEU A 328 20.93 -23.27 12.08
CA LEU A 328 19.50 -22.97 12.00
C LEU A 328 19.31 -21.47 12.27
N ASP A 329 18.81 -20.76 11.27
CA ASP A 329 18.56 -19.34 11.37
C ASP A 329 17.23 -19.11 12.10
N SER A 330 17.22 -18.15 12.99
CA SER A 330 16.04 -17.77 13.76
C SER A 330 15.64 -16.35 13.42
N ALA A 331 14.41 -16.16 12.93
CA ALA A 331 13.84 -14.83 12.80
C ALA A 331 13.75 -14.14 14.15
N ILE A 332 14.23 -12.92 14.25
CA ILE A 332 14.30 -12.15 15.50
C ILE A 332 13.84 -10.72 15.33
N SER A 333 13.49 -10.09 16.44
CA SER A 333 13.18 -8.66 16.48
C SER A 333 13.73 -8.01 17.76
N TRP A 334 14.03 -6.73 17.68
CA TRP A 334 14.43 -5.88 18.80
C TRP A 334 13.48 -4.69 18.94
N VAL A 335 13.30 -4.22 20.18
CA VAL A 335 12.59 -2.97 20.48
C VAL A 335 13.52 -2.09 21.32
N ASN A 336 13.74 -0.85 20.88
CA ASN A 336 14.53 0.17 21.59
C ASN A 336 15.95 -0.30 21.99
N ASN A 337 16.61 -1.05 21.12
CA ASN A 337 17.92 -1.64 21.42
C ASN A 337 17.93 -2.55 22.66
N GLY A 338 16.75 -3.07 23.03
CA GLY A 338 16.60 -4.07 24.11
C GLY A 338 16.99 -5.47 23.68
N ALA A 339 16.77 -6.45 24.55
CA ALA A 339 17.02 -7.86 24.24
C ALA A 339 16.24 -8.32 23.00
N ALA A 340 16.89 -9.11 22.16
CA ALA A 340 16.23 -9.70 21.00
C ALA A 340 15.16 -10.72 21.42
N THR A 341 14.06 -10.70 20.69
CA THR A 341 12.96 -11.68 20.81
C THR A 341 12.96 -12.57 19.58
N THR A 342 13.00 -13.88 19.75
CA THR A 342 12.85 -14.84 18.67
C THR A 342 11.39 -14.89 18.23
N LEU A 343 11.15 -14.78 16.92
CA LEU A 343 9.83 -14.92 16.33
C LEU A 343 9.52 -16.42 16.13
N PRO A 344 8.33 -16.89 16.50
CA PRO A 344 7.99 -18.29 16.38
C PRO A 344 7.84 -18.74 14.94
N ILE A 345 8.20 -19.99 14.65
CA ILE A 345 8.01 -20.63 13.35
C ILE A 345 6.50 -20.78 13.07
N PRO A 346 6.02 -20.55 11.83
CA PRO A 346 4.62 -20.74 11.48
C PRO A 346 4.12 -22.17 11.78
N PRO A 347 2.83 -22.33 12.16
CA PRO A 347 2.22 -23.64 12.35
C PRO A 347 2.31 -24.47 11.07
N ASN A 348 2.62 -25.76 11.21
CA ASN A 348 2.80 -26.75 10.14
C ASN A 348 4.16 -26.70 9.42
N ASP A 349 5.05 -25.76 9.74
CA ASP A 349 6.43 -25.86 9.33
C ASP A 349 7.24 -26.62 10.37
N ALA A 350 8.07 -27.55 9.92
CA ALA A 350 9.03 -28.21 10.79
C ALA A 350 10.15 -27.22 11.17
N VAL A 351 10.98 -27.58 12.13
CA VAL A 351 12.19 -26.83 12.49
C VAL A 351 12.94 -26.47 11.21
N GLY A 352 13.11 -25.18 10.94
CA GLY A 352 13.73 -24.66 9.72
C GLY A 352 14.35 -23.30 9.98
N ASN A 353 15.02 -22.79 8.97
CA ASN A 353 15.65 -21.47 8.96
C ASN A 353 14.62 -20.41 8.61
N TYR A 354 14.50 -19.38 9.44
CA TYR A 354 13.57 -18.26 9.19
C TYR A 354 14.26 -16.91 9.36
N ASP A 355 14.03 -16.03 8.36
CA ASP A 355 14.49 -14.64 8.35
C ASP A 355 13.29 -13.69 8.53
N ALA A 356 13.48 -12.64 9.30
CA ALA A 356 12.57 -11.52 9.40
C ALA A 356 13.17 -10.32 8.65
N VAL A 357 12.62 -9.98 7.47
CA VAL A 357 13.22 -9.02 6.55
C VAL A 357 12.55 -7.65 6.67
N GLY A 358 11.26 -7.57 6.37
CA GLY A 358 10.49 -6.33 6.42
C GLY A 358 9.80 -6.12 7.76
N ILE A 359 9.70 -4.88 8.21
CA ILE A 359 8.95 -4.53 9.42
C ILE A 359 8.20 -3.21 9.23
N THR A 360 6.98 -3.14 9.73
CA THR A 360 6.18 -1.91 9.80
C THR A 360 5.34 -1.89 11.07
N VAL A 361 4.88 -0.71 11.46
CA VAL A 361 4.02 -0.53 12.64
C VAL A 361 2.80 0.29 12.24
N SER A 362 1.63 -0.18 12.63
CA SER A 362 0.38 0.55 12.44
C SER A 362 -0.44 0.54 13.74
N GLY A 363 -0.70 1.72 14.29
CA GLY A 363 -1.27 1.84 15.63
C GLY A 363 -0.32 1.26 16.69
N SER A 364 -0.80 0.25 17.42
CA SER A 364 -0.02 -0.51 18.42
C SER A 364 0.55 -1.82 17.88
N ASP A 365 0.20 -2.19 16.63
CA ASP A 365 0.54 -3.49 16.10
C ASP A 365 1.82 -3.45 15.28
N VAL A 366 2.68 -4.45 15.49
CA VAL A 366 3.95 -4.65 14.81
C VAL A 366 3.79 -5.77 13.79
N TYR A 367 4.11 -5.48 12.54
CA TYR A 367 4.01 -6.39 11.41
C TYR A 367 5.40 -6.68 10.85
N VAL A 368 5.73 -7.94 10.72
CA VAL A 368 7.03 -8.40 10.21
C VAL A 368 6.79 -9.35 9.04
N ALA A 369 7.48 -9.17 7.92
CA ALA A 369 7.48 -10.11 6.81
C ALA A 369 8.82 -10.84 6.73
N GLY A 370 8.78 -12.07 6.26
CA GLY A 370 9.97 -12.88 6.07
C GLY A 370 9.68 -14.20 5.39
N SER A 371 10.66 -15.06 5.38
CA SER A 371 10.57 -16.38 4.78
C SER A 371 11.49 -17.36 5.48
N GLY A 372 11.23 -18.63 5.29
CA GLY A 372 12.12 -19.64 5.87
C GLY A 372 11.96 -21.00 5.20
N THR A 373 12.98 -21.82 5.34
CA THR A 373 13.02 -23.16 4.78
C THR A 373 12.42 -24.15 5.78
N ASN A 374 11.36 -24.86 5.36
CA ASN A 374 10.76 -25.94 6.11
C ASN A 374 11.74 -27.12 6.19
N GLY A 375 12.20 -27.44 7.37
CA GLY A 375 13.21 -28.50 7.59
C GLY A 375 12.75 -29.92 7.22
N ALA A 376 11.44 -30.16 7.06
CA ALA A 376 10.92 -31.47 6.66
C ALA A 376 10.83 -31.64 5.15
N THR A 377 10.48 -30.58 4.40
CA THR A 377 10.27 -30.64 2.95
C THR A 377 11.43 -30.03 2.17
N GLY A 378 12.19 -29.11 2.75
CA GLY A 378 13.22 -28.32 2.10
C GLY A 378 12.64 -27.14 1.28
N ASP A 379 11.33 -26.91 1.34
CA ASP A 379 10.69 -25.81 0.63
C ASP A 379 10.87 -24.51 1.41
N THR A 380 11.01 -23.40 0.71
CA THR A 380 11.00 -22.07 1.32
C THR A 380 9.57 -21.52 1.34
N ASN A 381 9.09 -21.12 2.52
CA ASN A 381 7.76 -20.59 2.74
C ASN A 381 7.83 -19.12 3.15
N ALA A 382 7.06 -18.28 2.45
CA ALA A 382 6.82 -16.91 2.87
C ALA A 382 5.92 -16.87 4.11
N ALA A 383 6.20 -15.96 5.03
CA ALA A 383 5.43 -15.76 6.25
C ALA A 383 5.36 -14.29 6.65
N TYR A 384 4.40 -13.96 7.50
CA TYR A 384 4.41 -12.72 8.26
C TYR A 384 4.00 -12.97 9.72
N TRP A 385 4.39 -12.05 10.59
CA TRP A 385 4.04 -12.06 12.01
C TRP A 385 3.30 -10.77 12.37
N ILE A 386 2.21 -10.89 13.13
CA ILE A 386 1.54 -9.75 13.76
C ILE A 386 1.73 -9.89 15.26
N ASN A 387 2.42 -8.93 15.90
CA ASN A 387 2.76 -8.98 17.32
C ASN A 387 3.40 -10.32 17.72
N GLY A 388 4.27 -10.85 16.87
CA GLY A 388 4.92 -12.13 17.07
C GLY A 388 4.07 -13.38 16.76
N THR A 389 2.82 -13.23 16.33
CA THR A 389 1.97 -14.36 15.90
C THR A 389 2.19 -14.64 14.42
N PRO A 390 2.70 -15.84 14.04
CA PRO A 390 3.04 -16.14 12.66
C PRO A 390 1.85 -16.58 11.82
N THR A 391 1.92 -16.27 10.53
CA THR A 391 0.99 -16.73 9.49
C THR A 391 1.80 -17.09 8.24
N THR A 392 1.64 -18.32 7.74
CA THR A 392 2.21 -18.73 6.44
C THR A 392 1.44 -18.05 5.31
N LEU A 393 2.16 -17.56 4.30
CA LEU A 393 1.58 -16.93 3.12
C LEU A 393 1.37 -17.97 2.02
N PRO A 394 0.11 -18.25 1.61
CA PRO A 394 -0.19 -19.33 0.67
C PRO A 394 0.30 -19.01 -0.75
N MET A 395 0.71 -20.06 -1.46
CA MET A 395 0.95 -20.05 -2.90
C MET A 395 -0.35 -19.88 -3.69
N PRO A 396 -0.32 -19.39 -4.94
CA PRO A 396 -1.50 -19.34 -5.79
C PRO A 396 -2.04 -20.77 -6.08
N SER A 397 -3.35 -20.98 -5.91
CA SER A 397 -4.00 -22.31 -6.04
C SER A 397 -4.11 -22.82 -7.47
N ASN A 398 -4.04 -21.92 -8.48
CA ASN A 398 -4.28 -22.24 -9.90
C ASN A 398 -3.01 -22.27 -10.76
N THR A 399 -1.85 -22.34 -10.15
CA THR A 399 -0.57 -22.35 -10.87
C THR A 399 -0.03 -23.78 -10.99
N THR A 400 0.68 -24.06 -12.10
CA THR A 400 1.37 -25.33 -12.37
C THR A 400 2.65 -25.52 -11.54
N TYR A 401 2.81 -24.74 -10.46
CA TYR A 401 3.92 -24.95 -9.52
C TYR A 401 3.73 -26.32 -8.84
N ALA A 402 4.78 -27.12 -8.83
CA ALA A 402 4.76 -28.39 -8.13
C ALA A 402 4.36 -28.16 -6.66
N PRO A 403 3.61 -29.08 -6.03
CA PRO A 403 3.44 -29.07 -4.57
C PRO A 403 4.83 -28.99 -3.93
N GLY A 404 5.08 -28.00 -3.07
CA GLY A 404 6.40 -27.73 -2.52
C GLY A 404 7.16 -26.61 -3.26
N GLY A 405 6.48 -25.70 -3.96
CA GLY A 405 7.11 -24.53 -4.57
C GLY A 405 7.59 -23.53 -3.55
N ASN A 406 8.74 -22.89 -3.81
CA ASN A 406 9.31 -21.86 -2.93
C ASN A 406 8.51 -20.56 -2.98
N SER A 407 8.39 -19.89 -1.85
CA SER A 407 7.89 -18.51 -1.77
C SER A 407 8.71 -17.72 -0.75
N SER A 408 8.90 -16.43 -1.01
CA SER A 408 9.61 -15.53 -0.08
C SER A 408 8.81 -14.23 0.08
N ALA A 409 8.89 -13.62 1.26
CA ALA A 409 8.34 -12.29 1.51
C ALA A 409 9.44 -11.39 2.10
N GLY A 410 9.66 -10.21 1.47
CA GLY A 410 10.69 -9.26 1.90
C GLY A 410 10.13 -7.91 2.34
N GLY A 411 8.97 -7.50 1.80
CA GLY A 411 8.34 -6.23 2.12
C GLY A 411 6.97 -6.39 2.77
N ILE A 412 6.63 -5.45 3.66
CA ILE A 412 5.32 -5.40 4.33
C ILE A 412 4.86 -3.96 4.51
N ALA A 413 3.58 -3.70 4.25
CA ALA A 413 2.94 -2.41 4.47
C ALA A 413 1.51 -2.59 4.97
N VAL A 414 0.98 -1.59 5.67
CA VAL A 414 -0.39 -1.60 6.20
C VAL A 414 -1.11 -0.34 5.77
N SER A 415 -2.34 -0.48 5.32
CA SER A 415 -3.24 0.64 5.01
C SER A 415 -4.65 0.35 5.53
N GLY A 416 -5.11 1.16 6.47
CA GLY A 416 -6.35 0.88 7.19
C GLY A 416 -6.28 -0.47 7.93
N SER A 417 -7.16 -1.40 7.57
CA SER A 417 -7.17 -2.77 8.10
C SER A 417 -6.40 -3.77 7.23
N ASP A 418 -5.93 -3.35 6.06
CA ASP A 418 -5.31 -4.27 5.10
C ASP A 418 -3.80 -4.34 5.29
N VAL A 419 -3.30 -5.57 5.37
CA VAL A 419 -1.89 -5.93 5.46
C VAL A 419 -1.44 -6.45 4.10
N TYR A 420 -0.43 -5.82 3.52
CA TYR A 420 0.15 -6.18 2.23
C TYR A 420 1.56 -6.72 2.45
N SER A 421 1.85 -7.91 1.95
CA SER A 421 3.20 -8.47 1.88
C SER A 421 3.61 -8.64 0.44
N VAL A 422 4.87 -8.47 0.11
CA VAL A 422 5.42 -8.64 -1.24
C VAL A 422 6.66 -9.51 -1.24
N GLY A 423 6.88 -10.20 -2.36
CA GLY A 423 8.02 -11.07 -2.53
C GLY A 423 7.96 -11.85 -3.84
N SER A 424 8.29 -13.13 -3.80
CA SER A 424 8.28 -14.00 -4.97
C SER A 424 7.63 -15.35 -4.69
N VAL A 425 7.11 -15.99 -5.74
CA VAL A 425 6.56 -17.35 -5.69
C VAL A 425 7.09 -18.19 -6.84
N GLY A 426 7.25 -19.50 -6.60
CA GLY A 426 7.85 -20.44 -7.56
C GLY A 426 9.33 -20.13 -7.75
N ILE A 427 9.81 -20.33 -8.97
CA ILE A 427 11.24 -20.14 -9.27
C ILE A 427 11.56 -18.65 -9.39
N SER A 428 10.63 -17.79 -9.87
CA SER A 428 10.97 -16.40 -10.22
C SER A 428 9.75 -15.54 -10.60
N ASN A 429 8.71 -15.48 -9.81
CA ASN A 429 7.56 -14.63 -10.11
C ASN A 429 7.28 -13.67 -8.96
N ALA A 430 7.37 -12.37 -9.23
CA ALA A 430 6.98 -11.35 -8.28
C ALA A 430 5.50 -11.50 -7.89
N ALA A 431 5.22 -11.39 -6.60
CA ALA A 431 3.89 -11.59 -6.05
C ALA A 431 3.62 -10.69 -4.86
N TYR A 432 2.33 -10.55 -4.55
CA TYR A 432 1.89 -9.90 -3.31
C TYR A 432 0.76 -10.70 -2.66
N TRP A 433 0.62 -10.53 -1.36
CA TRP A 433 -0.44 -11.10 -0.53
C TRP A 433 -1.21 -9.99 0.18
N VAL A 434 -2.51 -10.19 0.35
CA VAL A 434 -3.36 -9.29 1.12
C VAL A 434 -3.99 -10.07 2.27
N ASN A 435 -3.81 -9.60 3.50
CA ASN A 435 -4.39 -10.18 4.72
C ASN A 435 -4.12 -11.70 4.88
N GLY A 436 -2.95 -12.17 4.42
CA GLY A 436 -2.60 -13.59 4.47
C GLY A 436 -3.39 -14.50 3.52
N GLY A 437 -4.12 -13.92 2.55
CA GLY A 437 -4.77 -14.65 1.46
C GLY A 437 -3.77 -15.26 0.48
N GLU A 438 -4.28 -15.89 -0.59
CA GLU A 438 -3.43 -16.46 -1.66
C GLU A 438 -2.60 -15.37 -2.37
N ALA A 439 -1.41 -15.75 -2.81
CA ALA A 439 -0.55 -14.88 -3.61
C ALA A 439 -1.22 -14.46 -4.92
N THR A 440 -1.13 -13.18 -5.23
CA THR A 440 -1.46 -12.63 -6.54
C THR A 440 -0.17 -12.31 -7.29
N LEU A 441 -0.03 -12.87 -8.49
CA LEU A 441 1.14 -12.62 -9.32
C LEU A 441 1.11 -11.19 -9.87
N LEU A 442 2.26 -10.53 -9.82
CA LEU A 442 2.46 -9.26 -10.51
C LEU A 442 2.69 -9.52 -12.01
N PRO A 443 2.21 -8.61 -12.89
CA PRO A 443 2.42 -8.78 -14.32
C PRO A 443 3.92 -8.79 -14.64
N MET A 444 4.33 -9.78 -15.43
CA MET A 444 5.69 -9.87 -15.93
C MET A 444 5.90 -8.82 -17.02
N PRO A 445 6.94 -7.97 -16.94
CA PRO A 445 7.26 -7.04 -18.03
C PRO A 445 7.57 -7.78 -19.34
N SER A 446 7.26 -7.16 -20.47
CA SER A 446 7.49 -7.78 -21.78
C SER A 446 8.98 -8.00 -22.04
N GLY A 447 9.35 -9.21 -22.49
CA GLY A 447 10.74 -9.56 -22.80
C GLY A 447 11.56 -10.00 -21.59
N THR A 448 10.93 -10.24 -20.45
CA THR A 448 11.57 -10.78 -19.23
C THR A 448 11.13 -12.22 -18.96
N ALA A 449 11.95 -12.98 -18.27
CA ALA A 449 11.72 -14.39 -17.92
C ALA A 449 11.39 -14.58 -16.44
N GLU A 450 11.87 -13.67 -15.60
CA GLU A 450 11.75 -13.71 -14.14
C GLU A 450 11.44 -12.33 -13.60
N SER A 451 10.81 -12.27 -12.43
CA SER A 451 10.57 -11.02 -11.71
C SER A 451 10.57 -11.24 -10.20
N TYR A 452 11.01 -10.22 -9.45
CA TYR A 452 11.14 -10.26 -8.00
C TYR A 452 10.63 -8.95 -7.40
N ALA A 453 9.75 -9.03 -6.41
CA ALA A 453 9.30 -7.87 -5.66
C ALA A 453 10.13 -7.77 -4.36
N THR A 454 10.73 -6.62 -4.11
CA THR A 454 11.68 -6.38 -3.00
C THR A 454 11.10 -5.53 -1.89
N ALA A 455 10.28 -4.54 -2.25
CA ALA A 455 9.75 -3.57 -1.29
C ALA A 455 8.36 -3.06 -1.69
N ILE A 456 7.63 -2.54 -0.73
CA ILE A 456 6.27 -2.02 -0.89
C ILE A 456 6.10 -0.71 -0.13
N ALA A 457 5.36 0.21 -0.73
CA ALA A 457 4.84 1.41 -0.08
C ALA A 457 3.37 1.62 -0.44
N VAL A 458 2.61 2.22 0.46
CA VAL A 458 1.20 2.53 0.25
C VAL A 458 0.96 4.03 0.39
N ALA A 459 0.20 4.60 -0.53
CA ALA A 459 -0.25 5.99 -0.50
C ALA A 459 -1.77 6.03 -0.39
N THR A 460 -2.29 6.76 0.59
CA THR A 460 -3.71 7.03 0.75
C THR A 460 -3.96 8.48 0.34
N GLN A 461 -4.80 8.70 -0.70
CA GLN A 461 -5.15 10.01 -1.25
C GLN A 461 -6.60 10.36 -0.96
#